data_b9af22036e2a438936d0559c925fe8be
#
_entry.id   b9af22036e2a438936d0559c925fe8be
#
_cell.length_a   1.000
_cell.length_b   1.000
_cell.length_c   1.000
_cell.angle_alpha   90.00
_cell.angle_beta   90.00
_cell.angle_gamma   90.00
#
_symmetry.space_group_name_H-M   'P 1'
#
loop_
_entity.id
_entity.type
_entity.pdbx_description
1 polymer ?
#
loop_
_entity_poly.entity_id
_entity_poly.type
_entity_poly.pdbx_seq_one_letter_code
_entity_poly.pdbx_strand_id
1 'polypeptide(L)'
;MPVLVIYNMPNRDIGQYSKGGAKTQDEYLQFIRDFTEGIGDNKPIVIYEPDAIPHSTMLSKKEANIRLKLMRNAIDILTRSEAYVYIDVGHSNWLSPEEVNTYLNKVANTLVKGFSVNVSNYRTTQESVKWANKICELRENDHYVIDTSRNGNGPHGNEWCNPPGRALGEPPTCETGIDKCDAFLWVKIPGESDGKANGGPRAGRMWGEMAEELVRNTSWIKTS
;
A
#
# COMPACT_ATOMS: atom_id res chain seq x y z
N MET A 1 10.81 -3.99 -14.10
CA MET A 1 10.87 -4.55 -12.73
C MET A 1 9.45 -4.87 -12.30
N PRO A 2 9.12 -6.09 -11.87
CA PRO A 2 7.77 -6.42 -11.41
C PRO A 2 7.47 -5.76 -10.06
N VAL A 3 6.19 -5.44 -9.84
CA VAL A 3 5.66 -5.00 -8.54
C VAL A 3 4.75 -6.09 -8.02
N LEU A 4 5.06 -6.60 -6.84
CA LEU A 4 4.33 -7.66 -6.17
C LEU A 4 3.70 -7.11 -4.89
N VAL A 5 2.54 -7.63 -4.51
CA VAL A 5 1.85 -7.22 -3.27
C VAL A 5 1.67 -8.44 -2.39
N ILE A 6 2.12 -8.33 -1.15
CA ILE A 6 1.77 -9.28 -0.09
C ILE A 6 0.58 -8.69 0.66
N TYR A 7 -0.56 -9.39 0.63
CA TYR A 7 -1.78 -8.97 1.32
C TYR A 7 -2.49 -10.19 1.91
N ASN A 8 -1.86 -10.80 2.91
CA ASN A 8 -2.30 -12.08 3.50
C ASN A 8 -2.25 -12.11 5.03
N MET A 9 -2.14 -10.93 5.68
CA MET A 9 -2.13 -10.81 7.14
C MET A 9 -3.37 -11.50 7.75
N PRO A 10 -3.23 -12.29 8.82
CA PRO A 10 -4.36 -12.83 9.55
C PRO A 10 -5.33 -11.73 9.99
N ASN A 11 -6.63 -11.95 9.80
CA ASN A 11 -7.68 -10.95 10.01
C ASN A 11 -7.43 -9.68 9.16
N ARG A 12 -7.10 -9.88 7.90
CA ARG A 12 -6.91 -8.83 6.90
C ARG A 12 -8.15 -7.95 6.81
N ASP A 13 -7.94 -6.63 6.56
CA ASP A 13 -8.98 -5.62 6.40
C ASP A 13 -9.95 -5.53 7.60
N ILE A 14 -9.52 -6.03 8.75
CA ILE A 14 -10.33 -6.09 9.99
C ILE A 14 -11.76 -6.61 9.73
N GLY A 15 -11.89 -7.55 8.79
CA GLY A 15 -13.15 -8.17 8.46
C GLY A 15 -14.07 -7.38 7.51
N GLN A 16 -13.57 -6.29 6.88
CA GLN A 16 -14.34 -5.47 5.94
C GLN A 16 -14.49 -6.12 4.54
N TYR A 17 -14.49 -5.31 3.45
CA TYR A 17 -14.76 -5.80 2.09
C TYR A 17 -13.71 -6.76 1.55
N SER A 18 -12.44 -6.59 1.94
CA SER A 18 -11.31 -7.45 1.54
C SER A 18 -10.90 -8.43 2.63
N LYS A 19 -11.82 -8.78 3.53
CA LYS A 19 -11.58 -9.74 4.63
C LYS A 19 -10.96 -11.04 4.17
N GLY A 20 -10.11 -11.63 5.02
CA GLY A 20 -9.44 -12.90 4.75
C GLY A 20 -8.05 -12.94 5.38
N GLY A 21 -7.10 -13.37 4.60
CA GLY A 21 -5.73 -13.62 5.03
C GLY A 21 -5.53 -15.05 5.53
N ALA A 22 -4.31 -15.36 5.96
CA ALA A 22 -3.96 -16.65 6.54
C ALA A 22 -4.78 -16.90 7.82
N LYS A 23 -5.09 -18.16 8.09
CA LYS A 23 -5.91 -18.54 9.27
C LYS A 23 -5.12 -18.50 10.57
N THR A 24 -3.81 -18.75 10.48
CA THR A 24 -2.91 -18.78 11.63
C THR A 24 -1.62 -18.00 11.35
N GLN A 25 -0.86 -17.69 12.40
CA GLN A 25 0.46 -17.08 12.25
C GLN A 25 1.44 -18.00 11.53
N ASP A 26 1.38 -19.31 11.78
CA ASP A 26 2.26 -20.30 11.15
C ASP A 26 1.96 -20.43 9.65
N GLU A 27 0.69 -20.47 9.26
CA GLU A 27 0.25 -20.45 7.86
C GLU A 27 0.73 -19.16 7.16
N TYR A 28 0.64 -18.03 7.82
CA TYR A 28 1.15 -16.77 7.30
C TYR A 28 2.66 -16.77 7.09
N LEU A 29 3.43 -17.21 8.09
CA LEU A 29 4.89 -17.27 7.97
C LEU A 29 5.33 -18.32 6.94
N GLN A 30 4.57 -19.41 6.76
CA GLN A 30 4.83 -20.36 5.68
C GLN A 30 4.60 -19.72 4.32
N PHE A 31 3.48 -19.01 4.14
CA PHE A 31 3.21 -18.24 2.92
C PHE A 31 4.34 -17.26 2.60
N ILE A 32 4.87 -16.54 3.61
CA ILE A 32 6.00 -15.62 3.42
C ILE A 32 7.27 -16.36 2.98
N ARG A 33 7.56 -17.55 3.54
CA ARG A 33 8.70 -18.38 3.10
C ARG A 33 8.55 -18.82 1.64
N ASP A 34 7.39 -19.35 1.28
CA ASP A 34 7.09 -19.82 -0.08
C ASP A 34 7.16 -18.66 -1.08
N PHE A 35 6.63 -17.48 -0.69
CA PHE A 35 6.71 -16.26 -1.50
C PHE A 35 8.17 -15.81 -1.70
N THR A 36 8.96 -15.82 -0.63
CA THR A 36 10.39 -15.44 -0.66
C THR A 36 11.19 -16.40 -1.55
N GLU A 37 10.94 -17.69 -1.44
CA GLU A 37 11.55 -18.71 -2.30
C GLU A 37 11.15 -18.49 -3.78
N GLY A 38 9.87 -18.18 -4.04
CA GLY A 38 9.37 -17.89 -5.38
C GLY A 38 9.98 -16.66 -6.05
N ILE A 39 10.49 -15.70 -5.28
CA ILE A 39 11.25 -14.55 -5.83
C ILE A 39 12.54 -15.03 -6.49
N GLY A 40 13.23 -16.03 -5.92
CA GLY A 40 14.50 -16.52 -6.42
C GLY A 40 15.53 -15.39 -6.52
N ASP A 41 16.28 -15.35 -7.62
CA ASP A 41 17.31 -14.33 -7.91
C ASP A 41 16.75 -13.02 -8.48
N ASN A 42 15.42 -12.87 -8.53
CA ASN A 42 14.79 -11.66 -9.05
C ASN A 42 14.82 -10.53 -8.02
N LYS A 43 14.72 -9.28 -8.51
CA LYS A 43 14.68 -8.06 -7.69
C LYS A 43 13.38 -7.29 -7.89
N PRO A 44 12.22 -7.84 -7.46
CA PRO A 44 10.95 -7.14 -7.56
C PRO A 44 10.86 -6.00 -6.52
N ILE A 45 9.96 -5.06 -6.78
CA ILE A 45 9.40 -4.22 -5.73
C ILE A 45 8.33 -5.05 -5.01
N VAL A 46 8.38 -5.10 -3.69
CA VAL A 46 7.36 -5.76 -2.87
C VAL A 46 6.68 -4.75 -1.97
N ILE A 47 5.39 -4.55 -2.18
CA ILE A 47 4.51 -3.79 -1.29
C ILE A 47 4.01 -4.74 -0.21
N TYR A 48 4.41 -4.47 1.02
CA TYR A 48 4.18 -5.38 2.13
C TYR A 48 2.98 -4.96 2.97
N GLU A 49 1.95 -5.78 2.95
CA GLU A 49 0.73 -5.75 3.76
C GLU A 49 0.04 -4.38 3.80
N PRO A 50 -0.56 -3.94 2.67
CA PRO A 50 -1.40 -2.76 2.66
C PRO A 50 -2.34 -2.68 3.86
N ASP A 51 -2.42 -1.49 4.48
CA ASP A 51 -3.27 -1.14 5.63
C ASP A 51 -2.92 -1.83 6.97
N ALA A 52 -2.00 -2.81 7.01
CA ALA A 52 -1.77 -3.60 8.23
C ALA A 52 -1.27 -2.76 9.42
N ILE A 53 -0.41 -1.75 9.16
CA ILE A 53 0.05 -0.81 10.21
C ILE A 53 -1.10 0.08 10.69
N PRO A 54 -1.79 0.85 9.83
CA PRO A 54 -2.92 1.66 10.26
C PRO A 54 -4.01 0.85 10.98
N HIS A 55 -4.38 -0.30 10.47
CA HIS A 55 -5.35 -1.18 11.11
C HIS A 55 -4.91 -1.67 12.51
N SER A 56 -3.61 -1.68 12.80
CA SER A 56 -3.13 -2.05 14.14
C SER A 56 -3.58 -1.08 15.22
N THR A 57 -3.91 0.17 14.86
CA THR A 57 -4.45 1.17 15.80
C THR A 57 -5.87 0.87 16.26
N MET A 58 -6.60 0.07 15.48
CA MET A 58 -8.01 -0.29 15.73
C MET A 58 -8.14 -1.60 16.55
N LEU A 59 -7.02 -2.26 16.83
CA LEU A 59 -6.97 -3.50 17.59
C LEU A 59 -6.72 -3.23 19.08
N SER A 60 -7.04 -4.21 19.94
CA SER A 60 -6.58 -4.17 21.32
C SER A 60 -5.03 -4.14 21.37
N LYS A 61 -4.46 -3.58 22.43
CA LYS A 61 -3.00 -3.51 22.63
C LYS A 61 -2.33 -4.88 22.50
N LYS A 62 -2.99 -5.94 22.96
CA LYS A 62 -2.49 -7.32 22.88
C LYS A 62 -2.47 -7.80 21.43
N GLU A 63 -3.56 -7.62 20.69
CA GLU A 63 -3.66 -8.03 19.29
C GLU A 63 -2.72 -7.23 18.38
N ALA A 64 -2.63 -5.91 18.60
CA ALA A 64 -1.68 -5.06 17.87
C ALA A 64 -0.23 -5.55 18.08
N ASN A 65 0.17 -5.86 19.31
CA ASN A 65 1.52 -6.37 19.60
C ASN A 65 1.78 -7.73 18.92
N ILE A 66 0.80 -8.61 18.89
CA ILE A 66 0.90 -9.90 18.18
C ILE A 66 1.09 -9.66 16.67
N ARG A 67 0.28 -8.79 16.08
CA ARG A 67 0.38 -8.43 14.65
C ARG A 67 1.75 -7.85 14.31
N LEU A 68 2.21 -6.85 15.07
CA LEU A 68 3.50 -6.19 14.82
C LEU A 68 4.68 -7.16 14.96
N LYS A 69 4.63 -8.07 15.95
CA LYS A 69 5.64 -9.13 16.07
C LYS A 69 5.62 -10.09 14.88
N LEU A 70 4.43 -10.46 14.41
CA LEU A 70 4.27 -11.30 13.23
C LEU A 70 4.81 -10.62 11.98
N MET A 71 4.51 -9.33 11.79
CA MET A 71 5.06 -8.50 10.70
C MET A 71 6.58 -8.47 10.75
N ARG A 72 7.18 -8.24 11.92
CA ARG A 72 8.63 -8.26 12.09
C ARG A 72 9.25 -9.59 11.65
N ASN A 73 8.70 -10.71 12.12
CA ASN A 73 9.18 -12.04 11.77
C ASN A 73 9.07 -12.30 10.25
N ALA A 74 7.98 -11.86 9.63
CA ALA A 74 7.76 -11.99 8.19
C ALA A 74 8.77 -11.14 7.38
N ILE A 75 9.03 -9.90 7.82
CA ILE A 75 10.02 -9.02 7.18
C ILE A 75 11.43 -9.62 7.30
N ASP A 76 11.80 -10.21 8.43
CA ASP A 76 13.09 -10.87 8.61
C ASP A 76 13.26 -12.11 7.69
N ILE A 77 12.17 -12.72 7.25
CA ILE A 77 12.19 -13.78 6.21
C ILE A 77 12.30 -13.15 4.82
N LEU A 78 11.41 -12.23 4.50
CA LEU A 78 11.27 -11.63 3.17
C LEU A 78 12.55 -10.90 2.72
N THR A 79 13.20 -10.19 3.64
CA THR A 79 14.44 -9.45 3.37
C THR A 79 15.69 -10.32 3.21
N ARG A 80 15.54 -11.66 3.20
CA ARG A 80 16.60 -12.58 2.76
C ARG A 80 16.67 -12.70 1.23
N SER A 81 15.61 -12.27 0.52
CA SER A 81 15.64 -12.15 -0.93
C SER A 81 16.24 -10.82 -1.36
N GLU A 82 16.50 -10.68 -2.67
CA GLU A 82 16.98 -9.43 -3.29
C GLU A 82 15.84 -8.43 -3.60
N ALA A 83 14.64 -8.63 -3.03
CA ALA A 83 13.50 -7.75 -3.26
C ALA A 83 13.68 -6.38 -2.60
N TYR A 84 13.17 -5.34 -3.26
CA TYR A 84 13.02 -4.01 -2.67
C TYR A 84 11.71 -3.96 -1.88
N VAL A 85 11.79 -4.14 -0.56
CA VAL A 85 10.61 -4.23 0.31
C VAL A 85 10.20 -2.85 0.80
N TYR A 86 8.94 -2.48 0.56
CA TYR A 86 8.30 -1.27 1.08
C TYR A 86 7.11 -1.67 1.96
N ILE A 87 7.16 -1.28 3.24
CA ILE A 87 6.11 -1.58 4.21
C ILE A 87 4.99 -0.56 4.03
N ASP A 88 3.75 -1.01 3.85
CA ASP A 88 2.64 -0.08 3.74
C ASP A 88 2.33 0.63 5.06
N VAL A 89 2.16 1.94 4.99
CA VAL A 89 1.88 2.79 6.14
C VAL A 89 0.55 3.57 6.00
N GLY A 90 -0.24 3.24 4.97
CA GLY A 90 -1.51 3.89 4.68
C GLY A 90 -1.36 5.22 3.97
N HIS A 91 -1.99 6.26 4.45
CA HIS A 91 -2.03 7.58 3.80
C HIS A 91 -2.06 8.74 4.81
N SER A 92 -1.81 9.96 4.32
CA SER A 92 -1.64 11.20 5.08
C SER A 92 -2.79 11.56 6.04
N ASN A 93 -3.99 11.06 5.80
CA ASN A 93 -5.17 11.33 6.64
C ASN A 93 -5.46 10.20 7.65
N TRP A 94 -4.54 9.27 7.85
CA TRP A 94 -4.75 8.13 8.75
C TRP A 94 -3.85 8.18 9.99
N LEU A 95 -2.55 8.26 9.81
CA LEU A 95 -1.57 8.33 10.90
C LEU A 95 -0.70 9.58 10.77
N SER A 96 -0.25 10.12 11.90
CA SER A 96 0.80 11.14 11.90
C SER A 96 2.17 10.53 11.52
N PRO A 97 3.12 11.35 11.02
CA PRO A 97 4.48 10.87 10.74
C PRO A 97 5.16 10.22 11.96
N GLU A 98 4.92 10.74 13.16
CA GLU A 98 5.48 10.25 14.41
C GLU A 98 4.90 8.87 14.80
N GLU A 99 3.60 8.68 14.58
CA GLU A 99 2.94 7.38 14.76
C GLU A 99 3.51 6.36 13.77
N VAL A 100 3.62 6.70 12.49
CA VAL A 100 4.24 5.84 11.46
C VAL A 100 5.65 5.44 11.88
N ASN A 101 6.49 6.41 12.28
CA ASN A 101 7.85 6.14 12.76
C ASN A 101 7.84 5.16 13.95
N THR A 102 6.92 5.35 14.89
CA THR A 102 6.77 4.46 16.05
C THR A 102 6.45 3.02 15.64
N TYR A 103 5.59 2.82 14.64
CA TYR A 103 5.24 1.49 14.13
C TYR A 103 6.37 0.88 13.29
N LEU A 104 6.97 1.65 12.38
CA LEU A 104 8.08 1.18 11.57
C LEU A 104 9.29 0.73 12.41
N ASN A 105 9.57 1.43 13.53
CA ASN A 105 10.61 1.01 14.47
C ASN A 105 10.35 -0.36 15.11
N LYS A 106 9.10 -0.81 15.17
CA LYS A 106 8.73 -2.13 15.71
C LYS A 106 8.82 -3.24 14.66
N VAL A 107 8.61 -2.91 13.38
CA VAL A 107 8.45 -3.92 12.32
C VAL A 107 9.58 -3.95 11.30
N ALA A 108 10.18 -2.81 10.94
CA ALA A 108 11.24 -2.74 9.95
C ALA A 108 12.59 -3.24 10.50
N ASN A 109 13.38 -3.87 9.63
CA ASN A 109 14.80 -4.10 9.85
C ASN A 109 15.64 -3.21 8.93
N THR A 110 16.95 -3.27 9.01
CA THR A 110 17.88 -2.43 8.24
C THR A 110 17.97 -2.78 6.75
N LEU A 111 17.32 -3.86 6.32
CA LEU A 111 17.29 -4.32 4.93
C LEU A 111 16.02 -3.90 4.20
N VAL A 112 15.03 -3.35 4.92
CA VAL A 112 13.84 -2.76 4.30
C VAL A 112 14.24 -1.50 3.55
N LYS A 113 13.77 -1.35 2.30
CA LYS A 113 14.07 -0.17 1.48
C LYS A 113 13.37 1.09 1.97
N GLY A 114 12.18 0.91 2.55
CA GLY A 114 11.38 2.01 3.06
C GLY A 114 9.91 1.66 3.19
N PHE A 115 9.03 2.56 2.79
CA PHE A 115 7.59 2.40 2.98
C PHE A 115 6.77 2.79 1.75
N SER A 116 5.57 2.22 1.61
CA SER A 116 4.60 2.60 0.60
C SER A 116 3.49 3.45 1.19
N VAL A 117 2.99 4.39 0.39
CA VAL A 117 1.92 5.31 0.80
C VAL A 117 0.81 5.34 -0.24
N ASN A 118 -0.40 5.63 0.23
CA ASN A 118 -1.58 5.85 -0.60
C ASN A 118 -2.08 4.60 -1.36
N VAL A 119 -1.64 3.39 -0.97
CA VAL A 119 -2.07 2.16 -1.64
C VAL A 119 -3.59 2.06 -1.65
N SER A 120 -4.15 1.87 -2.84
CA SER A 120 -5.61 1.82 -3.08
C SER A 120 -6.39 3.06 -2.63
N ASN A 121 -5.73 4.22 -2.43
CA ASN A 121 -6.36 5.43 -1.92
C ASN A 121 -6.30 6.58 -2.94
N TYR A 122 -6.81 7.75 -2.56
CA TYR A 122 -7.06 8.86 -3.46
C TYR A 122 -6.36 10.16 -3.04
N ARG A 123 -5.47 10.14 -2.01
CA ARG A 123 -4.73 11.33 -1.61
C ARG A 123 -3.84 11.79 -2.77
N THR A 124 -3.80 13.10 -3.00
CA THR A 124 -2.99 13.64 -4.11
C THR A 124 -1.52 13.27 -3.95
N THR A 125 -0.80 13.16 -5.06
CA THR A 125 0.65 12.92 -5.05
C THR A 125 1.38 13.97 -4.21
N GLN A 126 1.01 15.25 -4.36
CA GLN A 126 1.62 16.34 -3.60
C GLN A 126 1.39 16.20 -2.08
N GLU A 127 0.18 15.83 -1.66
CA GLU A 127 -0.14 15.57 -0.25
C GLU A 127 0.66 14.39 0.29
N SER A 128 0.72 13.30 -0.49
CA SER A 128 1.46 12.08 -0.14
C SER A 128 2.95 12.35 0.00
N VAL A 129 3.56 13.08 -0.94
CA VAL A 129 4.97 13.51 -0.89
C VAL A 129 5.25 14.33 0.37
N LYS A 130 4.42 15.34 0.65
CA LYS A 130 4.60 16.21 1.82
C LYS A 130 4.56 15.41 3.13
N TRP A 131 3.68 14.43 3.22
CA TRP A 131 3.54 13.58 4.39
C TRP A 131 4.70 12.59 4.49
N ALA A 132 5.05 11.90 3.39
CA ALA A 132 6.15 10.93 3.35
C ALA A 132 7.50 11.58 3.67
N ASN A 133 7.77 12.79 3.17
CA ASN A 133 9.00 13.52 3.48
C ASN A 133 9.15 13.77 4.99
N LYS A 134 8.05 14.10 5.70
CA LYS A 134 8.10 14.24 7.17
C LYS A 134 8.43 12.93 7.88
N ILE A 135 8.02 11.78 7.32
CA ILE A 135 8.43 10.48 7.86
C ILE A 135 9.92 10.26 7.62
N CYS A 136 10.43 10.60 6.42
CA CYS A 136 11.86 10.51 6.10
C CYS A 136 12.74 11.44 6.95
N GLU A 137 12.23 12.61 7.40
CA GLU A 137 12.93 13.48 8.36
C GLU A 137 13.20 12.76 9.69
N LEU A 138 12.35 11.81 10.08
CA LEU A 138 12.49 10.97 11.27
C LEU A 138 13.27 9.68 10.99
N ARG A 139 13.51 9.35 9.72
CA ARG A 139 14.05 8.07 9.23
C ARG A 139 14.96 8.31 8.01
N GLU A 140 16.14 8.87 8.25
CA GLU A 140 17.05 9.38 7.22
C GLU A 140 17.40 8.40 6.09
N ASN A 141 17.44 7.10 6.38
CA ASN A 141 17.81 6.07 5.40
C ASN A 141 16.61 5.47 4.65
N ASP A 142 15.39 5.79 5.06
CA ASP A 142 14.19 5.26 4.41
C ASP A 142 13.87 6.03 3.13
N HIS A 143 13.36 5.30 2.16
CA HIS A 143 12.79 5.81 0.93
C HIS A 143 11.30 5.48 0.89
N TYR A 144 10.58 5.95 -0.12
CA TYR A 144 9.17 5.62 -0.26
C TYR A 144 8.74 5.47 -1.72
N VAL A 145 7.62 4.79 -1.90
CA VAL A 145 6.88 4.73 -3.16
C VAL A 145 5.44 5.18 -2.95
N ILE A 146 4.81 5.72 -3.98
CA ILE A 146 3.43 6.23 -3.93
C ILE A 146 2.55 5.46 -4.91
N ASP A 147 1.40 4.99 -4.44
CA ASP A 147 0.35 4.53 -5.35
C ASP A 147 -0.39 5.74 -5.94
N THR A 148 -0.21 5.96 -7.24
CA THR A 148 -0.84 7.05 -8.01
C THR A 148 -1.96 6.55 -8.92
N SER A 149 -2.37 5.30 -8.78
CA SER A 149 -3.32 4.65 -9.70
C SER A 149 -4.65 5.38 -9.88
N ARG A 150 -5.17 6.02 -8.81
CA ARG A 150 -6.52 6.60 -8.81
C ARG A 150 -6.60 7.99 -8.15
N ASN A 151 -5.50 8.68 -7.99
CA ASN A 151 -5.43 9.89 -7.17
C ASN A 151 -5.42 11.21 -7.95
N GLY A 152 -5.62 11.19 -9.27
CA GLY A 152 -5.51 12.37 -10.15
C GLY A 152 -6.42 13.53 -9.77
N ASN A 153 -7.66 13.25 -9.31
CA ASN A 153 -8.60 14.27 -8.82
C ASN A 153 -8.60 14.42 -7.28
N GLY A 154 -7.66 13.76 -6.60
CA GLY A 154 -7.60 13.77 -5.14
C GLY A 154 -8.79 13.01 -4.49
N PRO A 155 -8.95 13.10 -3.16
CA PRO A 155 -10.01 12.41 -2.43
C PRO A 155 -11.39 13.07 -2.61
N HIS A 156 -12.44 12.28 -2.42
CA HIS A 156 -13.82 12.78 -2.31
C HIS A 156 -14.24 12.75 -0.82
N GLY A 157 -13.90 13.80 -0.09
CA GLY A 157 -14.08 13.82 1.35
C GLY A 157 -13.33 12.67 2.04
N ASN A 158 -14.05 11.88 2.83
CA ASN A 158 -13.52 10.69 3.52
C ASN A 158 -13.96 9.36 2.86
N GLU A 159 -14.57 9.42 1.68
CA GLU A 159 -14.99 8.21 0.97
C GLU A 159 -13.75 7.50 0.40
N TRP A 160 -13.58 6.25 0.77
CA TRP A 160 -12.49 5.40 0.30
C TRP A 160 -12.96 4.28 -0.64
N CYS A 161 -14.24 3.86 -0.53
CA CYS A 161 -14.76 2.76 -1.31
C CYS A 161 -15.47 3.28 -2.57
N ASN A 162 -14.81 3.18 -3.71
CA ASN A 162 -15.32 3.59 -5.03
C ASN A 162 -15.92 5.01 -5.09
N PRO A 163 -15.27 6.04 -4.56
CA PRO A 163 -15.81 7.40 -4.66
C PRO A 163 -15.96 7.82 -6.13
N PRO A 164 -17.06 8.49 -6.50
CA PRO A 164 -17.29 8.93 -7.87
C PRO A 164 -16.37 10.09 -8.28
N GLY A 165 -16.20 10.32 -9.57
CA GLY A 165 -15.46 11.46 -10.11
C GLY A 165 -13.95 11.37 -9.95
N ARG A 166 -13.39 10.18 -9.73
CA ARG A 166 -11.94 10.00 -9.61
C ARG A 166 -11.28 9.95 -10.98
N ALA A 167 -9.97 10.16 -11.00
CA ALA A 167 -9.14 10.09 -12.18
C ALA A 167 -7.87 9.30 -11.91
N LEU A 168 -7.24 8.80 -12.96
CA LEU A 168 -5.88 8.24 -12.87
C LEU A 168 -4.92 9.36 -12.45
N GLY A 169 -3.98 9.03 -11.59
CA GLY A 169 -2.87 9.93 -11.24
C GLY A 169 -1.70 9.79 -12.23
N GLU A 170 -0.51 10.16 -11.79
CA GLU A 170 0.69 10.09 -12.59
C GLU A 170 0.96 8.65 -13.03
N PRO A 171 1.38 8.43 -14.30
CA PRO A 171 1.79 7.12 -14.77
C PRO A 171 2.92 6.51 -13.92
N PRO A 172 3.01 5.18 -13.85
CA PRO A 172 4.11 4.52 -13.16
C PRO A 172 5.48 4.95 -13.71
N THR A 173 6.37 5.37 -12.82
CA THR A 173 7.73 5.79 -13.17
C THR A 173 8.67 5.68 -11.97
N CYS A 174 9.96 5.40 -12.23
CA CYS A 174 11.04 5.55 -11.25
C CYS A 174 11.74 6.91 -11.39
N GLU A 175 11.36 7.73 -12.37
CA GLU A 175 11.89 9.09 -12.59
C GLU A 175 10.93 10.11 -11.97
N THR A 176 10.79 10.09 -10.65
CA THR A 176 9.85 10.98 -9.94
C THR A 176 10.32 12.41 -9.85
N GLY A 177 11.64 12.65 -9.92
CA GLY A 177 12.25 13.95 -9.68
C GLY A 177 12.17 14.43 -8.22
N ILE A 178 11.75 13.56 -7.30
CA ILE A 178 11.55 13.86 -5.88
C ILE A 178 12.54 13.06 -5.05
N ASP A 179 13.31 13.74 -4.22
CA ASP A 179 14.23 13.07 -3.30
C ASP A 179 13.50 12.08 -2.39
N LYS A 180 14.12 10.93 -2.12
CA LYS A 180 13.55 9.80 -1.34
C LYS A 180 12.32 9.11 -1.95
N CYS A 181 11.70 9.65 -3.00
CA CYS A 181 10.59 8.99 -3.70
C CYS A 181 11.13 8.13 -4.83
N ASP A 182 11.24 6.82 -4.61
CA ASP A 182 11.84 5.88 -5.56
C ASP A 182 10.95 5.62 -6.78
N ALA A 183 9.61 5.68 -6.61
CA ALA A 183 8.70 5.45 -7.72
C ALA A 183 7.27 5.97 -7.44
N PHE A 184 6.59 6.35 -8.52
CA PHE A 184 5.13 6.32 -8.62
C PHE A 184 4.73 4.96 -9.18
N LEU A 185 3.76 4.33 -8.56
CA LEU A 185 3.29 2.99 -8.91
C LEU A 185 1.77 2.97 -9.09
N TRP A 186 1.29 2.02 -9.86
CA TRP A 186 -0.11 1.64 -9.87
C TRP A 186 -0.25 0.30 -9.15
N VAL A 187 -0.21 0.36 -7.82
CA VAL A 187 -0.33 -0.83 -6.96
C VAL A 187 -1.75 -1.36 -7.02
N LYS A 188 -2.74 -0.48 -6.85
CA LYS A 188 -4.13 -0.82 -7.14
C LYS A 188 -4.34 -0.82 -8.65
N ILE A 189 -4.94 -1.88 -9.16
CA ILE A 189 -5.33 -1.94 -10.57
C ILE A 189 -6.49 -0.97 -10.80
N PRO A 190 -6.33 0.07 -11.65
CA PRO A 190 -7.43 0.98 -11.98
C PRO A 190 -8.61 0.22 -12.59
N GLY A 191 -9.82 0.52 -12.10
CA GLY A 191 -11.03 -0.17 -12.54
C GLY A 191 -11.42 -1.38 -11.67
N GLU A 192 -10.57 -1.86 -10.77
CA GLU A 192 -11.00 -2.84 -9.78
C GLU A 192 -11.79 -2.20 -8.63
N SER A 193 -12.99 -2.72 -8.37
CA SER A 193 -13.85 -2.28 -7.27
C SER A 193 -13.21 -2.50 -5.91
N ASP A 194 -13.42 -1.54 -4.99
CA ASP A 194 -13.05 -1.66 -3.57
C ASP A 194 -14.11 -2.42 -2.76
N GLY A 195 -15.34 -2.53 -3.29
CA GLY A 195 -16.47 -3.14 -2.60
C GLY A 195 -17.81 -2.66 -3.15
N LYS A 196 -18.88 -2.96 -2.44
CA LYS A 196 -20.25 -2.70 -2.93
C LYS A 196 -20.74 -1.25 -2.77
N ALA A 197 -20.00 -0.39 -2.08
CA ALA A 197 -20.38 1.00 -1.95
C ALA A 197 -20.39 1.70 -3.33
N ASN A 198 -21.22 2.75 -3.43
CA ASN A 198 -21.40 3.55 -4.65
C ASN A 198 -21.77 2.73 -5.91
N GLY A 199 -22.47 1.62 -5.72
CA GLY A 199 -22.96 0.77 -6.82
C GLY A 199 -21.91 -0.21 -7.37
N GLY A 200 -20.73 -0.28 -6.75
CA GLY A 200 -19.66 -1.16 -7.19
C GLY A 200 -19.98 -2.65 -7.05
N PRO A 201 -19.35 -3.51 -7.86
CA PRO A 201 -19.39 -4.94 -7.66
C PRO A 201 -18.58 -5.35 -6.42
N ARG A 202 -18.51 -6.64 -6.14
CA ARG A 202 -17.67 -7.19 -5.07
C ARG A 202 -16.21 -6.76 -5.23
N ALA A 203 -15.54 -6.49 -4.11
CA ALA A 203 -14.12 -6.12 -4.06
C ALA A 203 -13.24 -7.04 -4.93
N GLY A 204 -12.29 -6.43 -5.64
CA GLY A 204 -11.37 -7.13 -6.57
C GLY A 204 -11.98 -7.52 -7.91
N ARG A 205 -13.25 -7.16 -8.18
CA ARG A 205 -13.85 -7.36 -9.50
C ARG A 205 -13.63 -6.15 -10.40
N MET A 206 -13.25 -6.40 -11.63
CA MET A 206 -13.18 -5.35 -12.65
C MET A 206 -14.58 -4.73 -12.84
N TRP A 207 -14.62 -3.41 -12.83
CA TRP A 207 -15.82 -2.58 -13.01
C TRP A 207 -15.58 -1.62 -14.17
N GLY A 208 -16.12 -1.95 -15.33
CA GLY A 208 -15.87 -1.24 -16.59
C GLY A 208 -16.25 0.25 -16.50
N GLU A 209 -17.44 0.55 -15.93
CA GLU A 209 -17.91 1.94 -15.82
C GLU A 209 -16.97 2.81 -14.97
N MET A 210 -16.41 2.26 -13.88
CA MET A 210 -15.41 2.97 -13.06
C MET A 210 -14.10 3.14 -13.82
N ALA A 211 -13.66 2.12 -14.58
CA ALA A 211 -12.46 2.23 -15.39
C ALA A 211 -12.58 3.31 -16.47
N GLU A 212 -13.72 3.36 -17.16
CA GLU A 212 -14.03 4.40 -18.16
C GLU A 212 -14.12 5.79 -17.53
N GLU A 213 -14.70 5.90 -16.33
CA GLU A 213 -14.78 7.16 -15.59
C GLU A 213 -13.40 7.68 -15.22
N LEU A 214 -12.52 6.81 -14.69
CA LEU A 214 -11.14 7.14 -14.36
C LEU A 214 -10.41 7.71 -15.58
N VAL A 215 -10.49 7.04 -16.73
CA VAL A 215 -9.86 7.49 -17.98
C VAL A 215 -10.45 8.81 -18.45
N ARG A 216 -11.77 8.95 -18.49
CA ARG A 216 -12.47 10.16 -18.95
C ARG A 216 -12.10 11.40 -18.12
N ASN A 217 -11.92 11.22 -16.82
CA ASN A 217 -11.60 12.31 -15.90
C ASN A 217 -10.10 12.64 -15.88
N THR A 218 -9.26 11.87 -16.57
CA THR A 218 -7.79 12.02 -16.53
C THR A 218 -7.35 13.11 -17.48
N SER A 219 -6.76 14.19 -16.96
CA SER A 219 -6.41 15.39 -17.71
C SER A 219 -5.27 15.19 -18.72
N TRP A 220 -4.36 14.25 -18.49
CA TRP A 220 -3.21 13.99 -19.39
C TRP A 220 -3.51 12.98 -20.50
N ILE A 221 -4.64 12.29 -20.46
CA ILE A 221 -5.12 11.46 -21.55
C ILE A 221 -5.87 12.37 -22.54
N LYS A 222 -5.31 12.55 -23.75
CA LYS A 222 -6.03 13.21 -24.84
C LYS A 222 -7.05 12.21 -25.40
N THR A 223 -8.33 12.43 -25.14
CA THR A 223 -9.40 11.76 -25.90
C THR A 223 -9.40 12.37 -27.30
N SER A 224 -8.99 11.58 -28.28
CA SER A 224 -9.13 11.91 -29.72
C SER A 224 -10.59 11.86 -30.13
#